data_270a2457618edbf676a8fd14f8c9979d
#
_entry.id   270a2457618edbf676a8fd14f8c9979d
#
_cell.length_a   1.000
_cell.length_b   1.000
_cell.length_c   1.000
_cell.angle_alpha   90.00
_cell.angle_beta   90.00
_cell.angle_gamma   90.00
#
_symmetry.space_group_name_H-M   'P 1'
#
loop_
_entity.id
_entity.type
_entity.pdbx_description
1 polymer ?
#
loop_
_entity_poly.entity_id
_entity_poly.type
_entity_poly.pdbx_seq_one_letter_code
_entity_poly.pdbx_strand_id
1 'polypeptide(L)'
;MTKKWSIVATALAGVVMCGALVYYNFIDKKKVVEGVAVGDTCPDFTVDTIAANDGVFGFDGNEYNLYANNGKVRVINFWATWCGGCKEEMPHFNEFAKAYPEVEVIAICGESGPKDVVAEWMNTDALHVQASGWANFSLQFGFYGPDDENVYYSLGGTSMLPMTVVVDEDGVIRYNKEKNLDFEGLQQIVLPLLND
;
A
#
# COMPACT_ATOMS: atom_id res chain seq x y z
N MET A 1 33.55 7.11 -56.06
CA MET A 1 32.17 7.18 -55.48
C MET A 1 32.05 6.63 -54.06
N THR A 2 33.03 6.01 -53.46
CA THR A 2 32.97 5.30 -52.16
C THR A 2 33.11 6.19 -50.92
N LYS A 3 33.79 7.35 -51.02
CA LYS A 3 34.05 8.25 -49.87
C LYS A 3 32.82 9.03 -49.35
N LYS A 4 31.85 9.37 -50.21
CA LYS A 4 30.64 10.09 -49.83
C LYS A 4 29.64 9.23 -49.03
N TRP A 5 29.58 7.97 -49.34
CA TRP A 5 28.69 7.03 -48.62
C TRP A 5 29.19 6.69 -47.21
N SER A 6 30.49 6.68 -46.99
CA SER A 6 31.11 6.46 -45.69
C SER A 6 30.81 7.59 -44.73
N ILE A 7 30.81 8.87 -45.20
CA ILE A 7 30.53 10.06 -44.35
C ILE A 7 29.04 10.11 -43.94
N VAL A 8 28.16 9.74 -44.87
CA VAL A 8 26.68 9.70 -44.56
C VAL A 8 26.36 8.58 -43.58
N ALA A 9 26.98 7.43 -43.71
CA ALA A 9 26.76 6.30 -42.79
C ALA A 9 27.29 6.61 -41.37
N THR A 10 28.45 7.27 -41.24
CA THR A 10 28.98 7.70 -39.92
C THR A 10 28.16 8.81 -39.30
N ALA A 11 27.62 9.75 -40.06
CA ALA A 11 26.74 10.81 -39.54
C ALA A 11 25.41 10.24 -39.05
N LEU A 12 24.78 9.31 -39.76
CA LEU A 12 23.55 8.62 -39.34
C LEU A 12 23.76 7.79 -38.09
N ALA A 13 24.86 7.05 -37.97
CA ALA A 13 25.20 6.29 -36.77
C ALA A 13 25.39 7.20 -35.54
N GLY A 14 26.02 8.36 -35.73
CA GLY A 14 26.18 9.37 -34.68
C GLY A 14 24.85 9.95 -34.18
N VAL A 15 23.92 10.26 -35.10
CA VAL A 15 22.58 10.76 -34.76
C VAL A 15 21.75 9.72 -34.00
N VAL A 16 21.81 8.44 -34.44
CA VAL A 16 21.10 7.34 -33.74
C VAL A 16 21.70 7.10 -32.35
N MET A 17 23.03 7.12 -32.19
CA MET A 17 23.68 7.00 -30.89
C MET A 17 23.38 8.18 -29.96
N CYS A 18 23.41 9.42 -30.48
CA CYS A 18 23.02 10.59 -29.69
C CYS A 18 21.53 10.55 -29.30
N GLY A 19 20.65 10.14 -30.21
CA GLY A 19 19.23 9.94 -29.95
C GLY A 19 18.97 8.86 -28.90
N ALA A 20 19.67 7.73 -28.98
CA ALA A 20 19.59 6.64 -28.01
C ALA A 20 20.14 7.06 -26.63
N LEU A 21 21.25 7.81 -26.57
CA LEU A 21 21.81 8.36 -25.34
C LEU A 21 20.91 9.41 -24.71
N VAL A 22 20.30 10.29 -25.50
CA VAL A 22 19.33 11.27 -25.03
C VAL A 22 18.06 10.56 -24.52
N TYR A 23 17.56 9.59 -25.27
CA TYR A 23 16.41 8.77 -24.89
C TYR A 23 16.70 7.98 -23.62
N TYR A 24 17.85 7.30 -23.51
CA TYR A 24 18.29 6.60 -22.32
C TYR A 24 18.44 7.52 -21.12
N ASN A 25 19.08 8.69 -21.29
CA ASN A 25 19.19 9.68 -20.20
C ASN A 25 17.85 10.36 -19.84
N PHE A 26 16.86 10.37 -20.75
CA PHE A 26 15.54 10.93 -20.47
C PHE A 26 14.64 9.93 -19.78
N ILE A 27 14.77 8.64 -20.09
CA ILE A 27 14.04 7.54 -19.41
C ILE A 27 14.67 7.19 -18.06
N ASP A 28 16.01 7.24 -17.97
CA ASP A 28 16.73 6.89 -16.74
C ASP A 28 16.69 8.00 -15.66
N LYS A 29 16.01 9.11 -15.93
CA LYS A 29 15.91 10.25 -15.01
C LYS A 29 14.53 10.49 -14.41
N LYS A 30 13.65 9.51 -14.41
CA LYS A 30 12.71 9.42 -13.30
C LYS A 30 13.50 8.83 -12.13
N LYS A 31 14.28 9.68 -11.45
CA LYS A 31 14.96 9.32 -10.21
C LYS A 31 13.83 8.88 -9.28
N VAL A 32 13.70 7.57 -9.10
CA VAL A 32 12.79 7.01 -8.13
C VAL A 32 13.25 7.56 -6.78
N VAL A 33 12.54 8.55 -6.27
CA VAL A 33 12.77 9.08 -4.93
C VAL A 33 11.87 8.27 -4.03
N GLU A 34 12.45 7.31 -3.33
CA GLU A 34 11.74 6.65 -2.25
C GLU A 34 11.52 7.66 -1.14
N GLY A 35 10.30 7.73 -0.64
CA GLY A 35 9.91 8.69 0.36
C GLY A 35 8.49 8.45 0.83
N VAL A 36 7.98 9.36 1.64
CA VAL A 36 6.65 9.25 2.27
C VAL A 36 5.69 10.36 1.89
N ALA A 37 6.14 11.30 1.06
CA ALA A 37 5.30 12.38 0.56
C ALA A 37 4.43 11.91 -0.63
N VAL A 38 3.32 12.60 -0.83
CA VAL A 38 2.52 12.39 -2.05
C VAL A 38 3.37 12.72 -3.28
N GLY A 39 3.46 11.77 -4.20
CA GLY A 39 4.31 11.83 -5.39
C GLY A 39 5.62 11.04 -5.28
N ASP A 40 6.03 10.62 -4.09
CA ASP A 40 7.17 9.75 -3.90
C ASP A 40 6.81 8.29 -4.20
N THR A 41 7.80 7.47 -4.54
CA THR A 41 7.63 6.01 -4.56
C THR A 41 7.57 5.50 -3.13
N CYS A 42 6.53 4.72 -2.83
CA CYS A 42 6.34 4.13 -1.51
C CYS A 42 7.49 3.19 -1.16
N PRO A 43 8.12 3.31 0.01
CA PRO A 43 9.07 2.31 0.49
C PRO A 43 8.44 0.91 0.54
N ASP A 44 9.21 -0.12 0.16
CA ASP A 44 8.76 -1.50 0.26
C ASP A 44 8.68 -1.95 1.72
N PHE A 45 7.76 -2.86 2.02
CA PHE A 45 7.66 -3.49 3.33
C PHE A 45 7.02 -4.86 3.24
N THR A 46 7.26 -5.67 4.27
CA THR A 46 6.64 -6.97 4.47
C THR A 46 6.07 -7.04 5.88
N VAL A 47 4.88 -7.61 6.02
CA VAL A 47 4.21 -7.81 7.31
C VAL A 47 3.59 -9.21 7.36
N ASP A 48 3.52 -9.80 8.56
CA ASP A 48 2.77 -11.04 8.79
C ASP A 48 1.29 -10.83 8.49
N THR A 49 0.60 -11.82 7.93
CA THR A 49 -0.85 -11.76 7.72
C THR A 49 -1.63 -12.39 8.86
N ILE A 50 -2.80 -11.80 9.13
CA ILE A 50 -3.80 -12.34 10.04
C ILE A 50 -4.99 -12.77 9.19
N ALA A 51 -5.33 -14.06 9.22
CA ALA A 51 -6.44 -14.61 8.47
C ALA A 51 -7.52 -15.18 9.41
N ALA A 52 -8.77 -15.11 8.97
CA ALA A 52 -9.86 -15.81 9.63
C ALA A 52 -10.01 -17.21 9.02
N ASN A 53 -9.88 -18.25 9.82
CA ASN A 53 -10.14 -19.61 9.43
C ASN A 53 -11.34 -20.14 10.25
N ASP A 54 -12.42 -20.53 9.58
CA ASP A 54 -13.69 -20.88 10.21
C ASP A 54 -14.22 -19.84 11.21
N GLY A 55 -13.97 -18.56 10.92
CA GLY A 55 -14.38 -17.43 11.77
C GLY A 55 -13.45 -17.14 12.95
N VAL A 56 -12.32 -17.83 13.05
CA VAL A 56 -11.30 -17.59 14.09
C VAL A 56 -10.09 -16.93 13.46
N PHE A 57 -9.72 -15.75 13.93
CA PHE A 57 -8.52 -15.05 13.51
C PHE A 57 -7.26 -15.66 14.10
N GLY A 58 -6.25 -15.80 13.28
CA GLY A 58 -4.94 -16.29 13.66
C GLY A 58 -3.88 -15.96 12.61
N PHE A 59 -2.62 -16.18 12.96
CA PHE A 59 -1.53 -16.09 12.03
C PHE A 59 -1.46 -17.37 11.20
N ASP A 60 -1.51 -17.23 9.88
CA ASP A 60 -1.50 -18.35 8.93
C ASP A 60 -0.09 -18.71 8.44
N GLY A 61 0.93 -17.95 8.89
CA GLY A 61 2.32 -18.11 8.49
C GLY A 61 2.64 -17.51 7.13
N ASN A 62 1.71 -16.77 6.54
CA ASN A 62 1.92 -16.02 5.31
C ASN A 62 2.36 -14.59 5.61
N GLU A 63 2.90 -13.94 4.58
CA GLU A 63 3.32 -12.55 4.61
C GLU A 63 2.64 -11.76 3.49
N TYR A 64 2.35 -10.51 3.75
CA TYR A 64 2.01 -9.52 2.74
C TYR A 64 3.24 -8.68 2.43
N ASN A 65 3.59 -8.58 1.15
CA ASN A 65 4.61 -7.65 0.66
C ASN A 65 3.98 -6.65 -0.29
N LEU A 66 4.31 -5.37 -0.12
CA LEU A 66 3.70 -4.27 -0.87
C LEU A 66 3.84 -4.46 -2.39
N TYR A 67 4.98 -4.93 -2.87
CA TYR A 67 5.26 -5.06 -4.30
C TYR A 67 5.08 -6.46 -4.87
N ALA A 68 4.62 -7.43 -4.08
CA ALA A 68 4.36 -8.79 -4.59
C ALA A 68 3.27 -8.83 -5.68
N ASN A 69 2.29 -7.91 -5.61
CA ASN A 69 1.18 -7.77 -6.56
C ASN A 69 1.23 -6.40 -7.26
N ASN A 70 2.25 -6.17 -8.07
CA ASN A 70 2.37 -4.94 -8.85
C ASN A 70 1.19 -4.73 -9.82
N GLY A 71 0.88 -3.45 -10.10
CA GLY A 71 -0.18 -3.07 -11.04
C GLY A 71 -1.57 -2.99 -10.42
N LYS A 72 -1.66 -2.82 -9.10
CA LYS A 72 -2.92 -2.53 -8.40
C LYS A 72 -2.81 -1.24 -7.59
N VAL A 73 -3.93 -0.55 -7.46
CA VAL A 73 -4.08 0.50 -6.44
C VAL A 73 -4.21 -0.17 -5.07
N ARG A 74 -3.50 0.34 -4.08
CA ARG A 74 -3.46 -0.21 -2.71
C ARG A 74 -3.86 0.83 -1.70
N VAL A 75 -4.70 0.41 -0.76
CA VAL A 75 -5.10 1.19 0.41
C VAL A 75 -4.54 0.51 1.64
N ILE A 76 -3.59 1.16 2.31
CA ILE A 76 -2.90 0.68 3.49
C ILE A 76 -3.41 1.49 4.66
N ASN A 77 -4.11 0.83 5.60
CA ASN A 77 -4.65 1.47 6.79
C ASN A 77 -3.91 0.95 8.03
N PHE A 78 -3.40 1.86 8.85
CA PHE A 78 -2.75 1.53 10.12
C PHE A 78 -3.71 1.73 11.28
N TRP A 79 -3.80 0.71 12.13
CA TRP A 79 -4.71 0.67 13.26
C TRP A 79 -4.10 0.00 14.50
N ALA A 80 -4.77 0.11 15.64
CA ALA A 80 -4.39 -0.59 16.86
C ALA A 80 -5.64 -1.00 17.66
N THR A 81 -5.51 -2.01 18.50
CA THR A 81 -6.60 -2.54 19.32
C THR A 81 -7.21 -1.52 20.28
N TRP A 82 -6.41 -0.58 20.75
CA TRP A 82 -6.83 0.51 21.65
C TRP A 82 -7.36 1.76 20.91
N CYS A 83 -7.27 1.82 19.57
CA CYS A 83 -7.64 2.98 18.77
C CYS A 83 -9.15 2.99 18.49
N GLY A 84 -9.91 3.85 19.17
CA GLY A 84 -11.36 3.99 19.00
C GLY A 84 -11.75 4.43 17.60
N GLY A 85 -11.12 5.50 17.05
CA GLY A 85 -11.39 5.99 15.70
C GLY A 85 -11.08 4.96 14.62
N CYS A 86 -10.04 4.14 14.78
CA CYS A 86 -9.74 3.06 13.86
C CYS A 86 -10.88 2.04 13.77
N LYS A 87 -11.48 1.70 14.91
CA LYS A 87 -12.60 0.75 14.98
C LYS A 87 -13.86 1.33 14.31
N GLU A 88 -14.05 2.63 14.42
CA GLU A 88 -15.19 3.33 13.79
C GLU A 88 -15.07 3.36 12.26
N GLU A 89 -13.86 3.51 11.72
CA GLU A 89 -13.67 3.56 10.27
C GLU A 89 -13.57 2.18 9.58
N MET A 90 -13.19 1.13 10.31
CA MET A 90 -12.94 -0.20 9.75
C MET A 90 -14.12 -0.77 8.94
N PRO A 91 -15.41 -0.62 9.34
CA PRO A 91 -16.54 -1.01 8.51
C PRO A 91 -16.58 -0.34 7.14
N HIS A 92 -16.17 0.92 7.03
CA HIS A 92 -16.11 1.67 5.77
C HIS A 92 -15.03 1.13 4.83
N PHE A 93 -13.86 0.75 5.37
CA PHE A 93 -12.80 0.09 4.60
C PHE A 93 -13.25 -1.28 4.09
N ASN A 94 -13.98 -2.04 4.92
CA ASN A 94 -14.53 -3.32 4.52
C ASN A 94 -15.61 -3.18 3.43
N GLU A 95 -16.51 -2.22 3.55
CA GLU A 95 -17.50 -1.91 2.53
C GLU A 95 -16.82 -1.50 1.22
N PHE A 96 -15.77 -0.68 1.32
CA PHE A 96 -14.98 -0.26 0.17
C PHE A 96 -14.28 -1.44 -0.52
N ALA A 97 -13.63 -2.32 0.23
CA ALA A 97 -12.98 -3.52 -0.31
C ALA A 97 -13.98 -4.46 -1.02
N LYS A 98 -15.23 -4.54 -0.52
CA LYS A 98 -16.30 -5.32 -1.17
C LYS A 98 -16.81 -4.67 -2.46
N ALA A 99 -16.91 -3.34 -2.48
CA ALA A 99 -17.41 -2.59 -3.62
C ALA A 99 -16.39 -2.50 -4.76
N TYR A 100 -15.08 -2.51 -4.43
CA TYR A 100 -13.97 -2.34 -5.37
C TYR A 100 -12.92 -3.46 -5.20
N PRO A 101 -13.23 -4.70 -5.62
CA PRO A 101 -12.35 -5.85 -5.44
C PRO A 101 -11.05 -5.79 -6.26
N GLU A 102 -10.97 -4.89 -7.25
CA GLU A 102 -9.76 -4.56 -8.00
C GLU A 102 -8.73 -3.78 -7.17
N VAL A 103 -9.18 -3.07 -6.11
CA VAL A 103 -8.32 -2.37 -5.16
C VAL A 103 -7.88 -3.32 -4.06
N GLU A 104 -6.60 -3.33 -3.75
CA GLU A 104 -6.08 -4.09 -2.63
C GLU A 104 -6.17 -3.26 -1.35
N VAL A 105 -6.91 -3.75 -0.36
CA VAL A 105 -7.09 -3.06 0.93
C VAL A 105 -6.51 -3.93 2.03
N ILE A 106 -5.52 -3.38 2.75
CA ILE A 106 -4.90 -4.03 3.91
C ILE A 106 -4.96 -3.15 5.14
N ALA A 107 -5.41 -3.70 6.26
CA ALA A 107 -5.40 -3.06 7.57
C ALA A 107 -4.26 -3.65 8.41
N ILE A 108 -3.23 -2.85 8.66
CA ILE A 108 -2.01 -3.26 9.37
C ILE A 108 -2.12 -2.84 10.82
N CYS A 109 -2.11 -3.81 11.72
CA CYS A 109 -2.08 -3.58 13.16
C CYS A 109 -0.63 -3.47 13.64
N GLY A 110 -0.35 -2.43 14.39
CA GLY A 110 0.89 -2.25 15.11
C GLY A 110 0.63 -1.66 16.49
N GLU A 111 1.67 -1.51 17.32
CA GLU A 111 1.56 -0.83 18.61
C GLU A 111 0.58 -1.49 19.63
N SER A 112 0.15 -2.75 19.38
CA SER A 112 -0.82 -3.48 20.22
C SER A 112 -0.21 -4.60 21.03
N GLY A 113 1.12 -4.70 21.03
CA GLY A 113 1.87 -5.77 21.70
C GLY A 113 2.13 -6.99 20.80
N PRO A 114 2.39 -8.17 21.37
CA PRO A 114 2.68 -9.38 20.61
C PRO A 114 1.54 -9.77 19.67
N LYS A 115 1.87 -10.44 18.56
CA LYS A 115 0.92 -10.81 17.51
C LYS A 115 -0.23 -11.70 17.97
N ASP A 116 0.03 -12.63 18.87
CA ASP A 116 -0.98 -13.51 19.47
C ASP A 116 -2.03 -12.73 20.27
N VAL A 117 -1.63 -11.63 20.93
CA VAL A 117 -2.54 -10.74 21.66
C VAL A 117 -3.50 -10.03 20.69
N VAL A 118 -3.03 -9.63 19.51
CA VAL A 118 -3.89 -9.00 18.49
C VAL A 118 -4.90 -9.99 17.95
N ALA A 119 -4.47 -11.19 17.59
CA ALA A 119 -5.36 -12.24 17.11
C ALA A 119 -6.40 -12.65 18.18
N GLU A 120 -5.99 -12.80 19.44
CA GLU A 120 -6.91 -13.06 20.56
C GLU A 120 -7.91 -11.91 20.73
N TRP A 121 -7.44 -10.66 20.67
CA TRP A 121 -8.32 -9.49 20.76
C TRP A 121 -9.36 -9.48 19.63
N MET A 122 -8.97 -9.76 18.38
CA MET A 122 -9.88 -9.84 17.25
C MET A 122 -10.93 -10.93 17.44
N ASN A 123 -10.61 -12.03 18.14
CA ASN A 123 -11.53 -13.12 18.45
C ASN A 123 -12.47 -12.83 19.63
N THR A 124 -12.04 -12.01 20.59
CA THR A 124 -12.74 -11.81 21.87
C THR A 124 -13.41 -10.46 22.05
N ASP A 125 -13.13 -9.48 21.21
CA ASP A 125 -13.82 -8.17 21.25
C ASP A 125 -15.25 -8.30 20.72
N ALA A 126 -16.10 -8.91 21.56
CA ALA A 126 -17.48 -9.26 21.25
C ALA A 126 -18.33 -8.05 20.87
N LEU A 127 -17.98 -6.84 21.33
CA LEU A 127 -18.72 -5.61 21.02
C LEU A 127 -18.48 -5.15 19.57
N HIS A 128 -17.26 -5.32 19.08
CA HIS A 128 -16.86 -4.87 17.76
C HIS A 128 -16.84 -6.00 16.75
N VAL A 129 -16.37 -7.18 17.12
CA VAL A 129 -16.32 -8.36 16.25
C VAL A 129 -17.72 -8.84 15.89
N GLN A 130 -18.64 -8.93 16.86
CA GLN A 130 -20.02 -9.39 16.59
C GLN A 130 -20.88 -8.29 15.94
N ALA A 131 -20.76 -7.05 16.37
CA ALA A 131 -21.55 -5.95 15.83
C ALA A 131 -21.08 -5.50 14.44
N SER A 132 -19.78 -5.52 14.17
CA SER A 132 -19.19 -5.15 12.88
C SER A 132 -18.92 -6.33 11.95
N GLY A 133 -19.03 -7.58 12.47
CA GLY A 133 -18.83 -8.78 11.67
C GLY A 133 -17.39 -8.91 11.15
N TRP A 134 -16.38 -8.71 11.99
CA TRP A 134 -14.97 -8.82 11.60
C TRP A 134 -14.63 -10.12 10.86
N ALA A 135 -15.25 -11.23 11.26
CA ALA A 135 -15.07 -12.51 10.56
C ALA A 135 -15.53 -12.51 9.08
N ASN A 136 -16.32 -11.51 8.68
CA ASN A 136 -16.84 -11.34 7.32
C ASN A 136 -16.17 -10.17 6.57
N PHE A 137 -15.02 -9.70 7.05
CA PHE A 137 -14.29 -8.66 6.34
C PHE A 137 -13.66 -9.21 5.05
N SER A 138 -13.70 -8.42 3.99
CA SER A 138 -13.11 -8.71 2.69
C SER A 138 -11.72 -8.08 2.54
N LEU A 139 -11.34 -7.18 3.44
CA LEU A 139 -10.01 -6.61 3.48
C LEU A 139 -9.02 -7.59 4.12
N GLN A 140 -7.76 -7.46 3.78
CA GLN A 140 -6.68 -8.22 4.41
C GLN A 140 -6.27 -7.58 5.73
N PHE A 141 -5.78 -8.39 6.66
CA PHE A 141 -5.18 -7.90 7.90
C PHE A 141 -3.71 -8.26 7.94
N GLY A 142 -2.90 -7.26 8.29
CA GLY A 142 -1.48 -7.41 8.50
C GLY A 142 -1.08 -7.05 9.93
N PHE A 143 0.11 -7.44 10.32
CA PHE A 143 0.69 -7.16 11.62
C PHE A 143 2.20 -6.98 11.50
N TYR A 144 2.75 -5.98 12.20
CA TYR A 144 4.17 -5.89 12.49
C TYR A 144 4.39 -5.86 14.01
N GLY A 145 5.36 -6.63 14.48
CA GLY A 145 5.68 -6.77 15.90
C GLY A 145 6.63 -5.70 16.41
N PRO A 146 6.90 -5.69 17.70
CA PRO A 146 7.85 -4.74 18.32
C PRO A 146 9.30 -4.95 17.90
N ASP A 147 9.63 -6.16 17.42
CA ASP A 147 10.97 -6.54 16.95
C ASP A 147 11.13 -6.39 15.43
N ASP A 148 10.03 -6.10 14.71
CA ASP A 148 10.01 -5.92 13.26
C ASP A 148 10.37 -4.47 12.90
N GLU A 149 10.73 -4.25 11.64
CA GLU A 149 10.81 -2.89 11.11
C GLU A 149 9.45 -2.19 11.30
N ASN A 150 9.46 -1.03 11.94
CA ASN A 150 8.23 -0.32 12.23
C ASN A 150 7.67 0.33 10.95
N VAL A 151 6.87 -0.43 10.22
CA VAL A 151 6.28 -0.06 8.94
C VAL A 151 5.46 1.24 9.03
N TYR A 152 4.78 1.47 10.15
CA TYR A 152 4.04 2.71 10.37
C TYR A 152 4.96 3.95 10.32
N TYR A 153 6.10 3.92 11.04
CA TYR A 153 7.03 5.05 11.01
C TYR A 153 7.82 5.13 9.68
N SER A 154 8.12 3.99 9.06
CA SER A 154 8.79 3.98 7.74
C SER A 154 7.92 4.62 6.66
N LEU A 155 6.59 4.60 6.81
CA LEU A 155 5.63 5.27 5.94
C LEU A 155 5.21 6.68 6.43
N GLY A 156 5.93 7.24 7.40
CA GLY A 156 5.76 8.63 7.84
C GLY A 156 4.76 8.86 8.96
N GLY A 157 4.35 7.80 9.64
CA GLY A 157 3.51 7.91 10.84
C GLY A 157 4.20 8.69 11.97
N THR A 158 3.42 9.44 12.75
CA THR A 158 3.95 10.36 13.78
C THR A 158 3.50 10.03 15.19
N SER A 159 2.71 9.03 15.40
CA SER A 159 2.09 8.56 16.66
C SER A 159 0.57 8.82 16.76
N MET A 160 -0.08 9.15 15.64
CA MET A 160 -1.54 9.32 15.61
C MET A 160 -2.18 8.26 14.71
N LEU A 161 -3.14 7.53 15.26
CA LEU A 161 -3.96 6.57 14.53
C LEU A 161 -5.42 7.04 14.46
N PRO A 162 -6.12 6.71 13.40
CA PRO A 162 -5.71 5.91 12.25
C PRO A 162 -4.84 6.70 11.26
N MET A 163 -4.05 5.97 10.46
CA MET A 163 -3.31 6.54 9.33
C MET A 163 -3.64 5.74 8.08
N THR A 164 -3.84 6.42 6.95
CA THR A 164 -4.06 5.77 5.67
C THR A 164 -3.06 6.25 4.63
N VAL A 165 -2.46 5.30 3.93
CA VAL A 165 -1.61 5.53 2.75
C VAL A 165 -2.29 4.91 1.55
N VAL A 166 -2.41 5.66 0.45
CA VAL A 166 -2.89 5.13 -0.84
C VAL A 166 -1.76 5.19 -1.84
N VAL A 167 -1.49 4.05 -2.47
CA VAL A 167 -0.42 3.85 -3.44
C VAL A 167 -1.07 3.42 -4.76
N ASP A 168 -0.70 4.05 -5.87
CA ASP A 168 -1.22 3.70 -7.18
C ASP A 168 -0.56 2.42 -7.75
N GLU A 169 -0.94 2.05 -8.97
CA GLU A 169 -0.45 0.87 -9.68
C GLU A 169 1.06 0.92 -9.99
N ASP A 170 1.61 2.14 -10.11
CA ASP A 170 3.04 2.39 -10.34
C ASP A 170 3.87 2.42 -9.04
N GLY A 171 3.23 2.27 -7.88
CA GLY A 171 3.88 2.33 -6.56
C GLY A 171 4.07 3.75 -6.02
N VAL A 172 3.39 4.75 -6.58
CA VAL A 172 3.50 6.15 -6.15
C VAL A 172 2.45 6.47 -5.10
N ILE A 173 2.86 7.11 -4.01
CA ILE A 173 1.96 7.57 -2.95
C ILE A 173 1.04 8.68 -3.49
N ARG A 174 -0.26 8.46 -3.41
CA ARG A 174 -1.31 9.42 -3.81
C ARG A 174 -2.04 10.05 -2.63
N TYR A 175 -1.98 9.40 -1.49
CA TYR A 175 -2.51 9.91 -0.23
C TYR A 175 -1.67 9.38 0.93
N ASN A 176 -1.41 10.20 1.95
CA ASN A 176 -0.73 9.81 3.17
C ASN A 176 -1.15 10.76 4.31
N LYS A 177 -2.09 10.34 5.17
CA LYS A 177 -2.63 11.16 6.25
C LYS A 177 -3.00 10.35 7.49
N GLU A 178 -2.72 10.91 8.64
CA GLU A 178 -3.23 10.50 9.94
C GLU A 178 -4.62 11.14 10.18
N LYS A 179 -5.66 10.49 9.66
CA LYS A 179 -7.02 10.98 9.70
C LYS A 179 -8.01 9.84 9.43
N ASN A 180 -9.14 9.85 10.16
CA ASN A 180 -10.27 8.96 9.85
C ASN A 180 -10.79 9.19 8.43
N LEU A 181 -11.12 8.10 7.77
CA LEU A 181 -11.78 8.08 6.46
C LEU A 181 -13.06 7.25 6.53
N ASP A 182 -14.12 7.80 5.96
CA ASP A 182 -15.35 7.06 5.68
C ASP A 182 -15.32 6.50 4.25
N PHE A 183 -16.38 5.78 3.90
CA PHE A 183 -16.53 5.18 2.57
C PHE A 183 -16.44 6.22 1.44
N GLU A 184 -17.10 7.37 1.61
CA GLU A 184 -17.09 8.45 0.61
C GLU A 184 -15.70 9.08 0.48
N GLY A 185 -15.00 9.28 1.59
CA GLY A 185 -13.61 9.77 1.59
C GLY A 185 -12.67 8.82 0.85
N LEU A 186 -12.83 7.51 1.04
CA LEU A 186 -12.08 6.51 0.27
C LEU A 186 -12.38 6.59 -1.22
N GLN A 187 -13.66 6.71 -1.61
CA GLN A 187 -14.04 6.87 -3.02
C GLN A 187 -13.40 8.11 -3.65
N GLN A 188 -13.44 9.25 -2.96
CA GLN A 188 -12.87 10.50 -3.48
C GLN A 188 -11.37 10.41 -3.75
N ILE A 189 -10.65 9.61 -2.96
CA ILE A 189 -9.19 9.44 -3.08
C ILE A 189 -8.84 8.38 -4.13
N VAL A 190 -9.55 7.26 -4.14
CA VAL A 190 -9.14 6.06 -4.89
C VAL A 190 -9.72 6.00 -6.29
N LEU A 191 -11.01 6.37 -6.50
CA LEU A 191 -11.65 6.20 -7.81
C LEU A 191 -10.99 6.99 -8.95
N PRO A 192 -10.43 8.19 -8.73
CA PRO A 192 -9.65 8.86 -9.78
C PRO A 192 -8.45 8.04 -10.28
N LEU A 193 -7.87 7.18 -9.42
CA LEU A 193 -6.70 6.38 -9.75
C LEU A 193 -7.02 5.12 -10.56
N LEU A 194 -8.29 4.71 -10.61
CA LEU A 194 -8.74 3.54 -11.36
C LEU A 194 -9.12 3.84 -12.81
N ASN A 195 -9.18 5.13 -13.19
CA ASN A 195 -9.63 5.59 -14.49
C ASN A 195 -8.48 6.21 -15.33
N ASP A 196 -7.26 6.22 -14.81
CA ASP A 196 -6.06 6.67 -15.53
C ASP A 196 -5.38 5.49 -16.21
#